data_2e9b6654a831a6ca56efa717fb30b37f
#
_entry.id   2e9b6654a831a6ca56efa717fb30b37f
#
_cell.length_a   1.000
_cell.length_b   1.000
_cell.length_c   1.000
_cell.angle_alpha   90.00
_cell.angle_beta   90.00
_cell.angle_gamma   90.00
#
_symmetry.space_group_name_H-M   'P 1'
#
loop_
_entity.id
_entity.type
_entity.pdbx_description
1 polymer ?
#
loop_
_entity_poly.entity_id
_entity_poly.type
_entity_poly.pdbx_seq_one_letter_code
_entity_poly.pdbx_strand_id
1 'polypeptide(L)'
;MSDIRYKRVLLKLSGEALMGDGQYGIDPKVTDHLAKQVKELLAVGHEVGVVVGGGNIFRGMAGAAGGMERAQADYMGMLATVMNALALQDAFEHNDVPCRVMSAIQMNEICEPYIRRRAINHLSKGNVVIFAAGSGNPYFTTDTAAALRACEIGAEILIKATKVDGIYDKDPVKCADAVRFDKITYHEVLVRGLQVMDSTATALCQDNRMSILVLNFDGEDTVKRALSGEPVGTLVYQED
;
A
#
# COMPACT_ATOMS: atom_id res chain seq x y z
N MET A 1 -4.19 -3.96 28.25
CA MET A 1 -3.56 -3.77 26.93
C MET A 1 -4.14 -4.84 26.05
N SER A 2 -4.93 -4.49 25.03
CA SER A 2 -5.43 -5.47 24.06
C SER A 2 -4.21 -6.05 23.33
N ASP A 3 -4.14 -7.37 23.22
CA ASP A 3 -3.10 -8.04 22.46
C ASP A 3 -3.18 -7.56 21.00
N ILE A 4 -2.15 -6.81 20.54
CA ILE A 4 -2.06 -6.33 19.18
C ILE A 4 -1.71 -7.53 18.30
N ARG A 5 -2.62 -7.93 17.41
CA ARG A 5 -2.45 -9.09 16.54
C ARG A 5 -1.29 -8.92 15.55
N TYR A 6 -1.07 -7.70 15.03
CA TYR A 6 -0.01 -7.36 14.09
C TYR A 6 0.67 -6.08 14.55
N LYS A 7 1.90 -6.18 15.03
CA LYS A 7 2.64 -5.02 15.52
C LYS A 7 3.10 -4.11 14.38
N ARG A 8 3.69 -4.69 13.33
CA ARG A 8 4.18 -3.94 12.17
C ARG A 8 3.37 -4.26 10.94
N VAL A 9 2.80 -3.23 10.32
CA VAL A 9 1.95 -3.35 9.16
C VAL A 9 2.50 -2.50 8.00
N LEU A 10 2.31 -2.96 6.76
CA LEU A 10 2.55 -2.14 5.59
C LEU A 10 1.23 -1.86 4.88
N LEU A 11 0.90 -0.59 4.73
CA LEU A 11 -0.27 -0.11 4.01
C LEU A 11 0.10 0.25 2.57
N LYS A 12 -0.48 -0.42 1.60
CA LYS A 12 -0.31 -0.10 0.18
C LYS A 12 -1.55 0.62 -0.34
N LEU A 13 -1.33 1.82 -0.87
CA LEU A 13 -2.34 2.67 -1.47
C LEU A 13 -2.14 2.77 -2.98
N SER A 14 -3.21 2.75 -3.77
CA SER A 14 -3.10 3.16 -5.17
C SER A 14 -3.00 4.70 -5.23
N GLY A 15 -2.25 5.24 -6.20
CA GLY A 15 -2.24 6.69 -6.42
C GLY A 15 -3.64 7.24 -6.72
N GLU A 16 -4.46 6.45 -7.40
CA GLU A 16 -5.84 6.81 -7.73
C GLU A 16 -6.73 7.03 -6.49
N ALA A 17 -6.40 6.40 -5.36
CA ALA A 17 -7.10 6.65 -4.10
C ALA A 17 -6.90 8.08 -3.60
N LEU A 18 -5.80 8.75 -3.99
CA LEU A 18 -5.52 10.13 -3.56
C LEU A 18 -6.24 11.19 -4.38
N MET A 19 -6.94 10.83 -5.45
CA MET A 19 -7.66 11.80 -6.31
C MET A 19 -8.99 12.26 -5.71
N GLY A 20 -9.54 11.56 -4.71
CA GLY A 20 -10.92 11.76 -4.28
C GLY A 20 -11.88 11.57 -5.44
N ASP A 21 -12.80 12.52 -5.61
CA ASP A 21 -13.76 12.55 -6.73
C ASP A 21 -13.15 13.08 -8.04
N GLY A 22 -11.90 13.50 -8.02
CA GLY A 22 -11.18 14.03 -9.18
C GLY A 22 -10.71 12.93 -10.15
N GLN A 23 -10.23 13.36 -11.32
CA GLN A 23 -9.65 12.47 -12.33
C GLN A 23 -8.12 12.53 -12.37
N TYR A 24 -7.50 13.45 -11.62
CA TYR A 24 -6.08 13.73 -11.61
C TYR A 24 -5.68 14.48 -10.34
N GLY A 25 -4.43 14.29 -9.90
CA GLY A 25 -3.86 15.06 -8.82
C GLY A 25 -4.08 14.44 -7.44
N ILE A 26 -4.01 15.26 -6.42
CA ILE A 26 -4.10 14.87 -5.01
C ILE A 26 -5.18 15.70 -4.34
N ASP A 27 -6.16 15.03 -3.71
CA ASP A 27 -7.19 15.69 -2.93
C ASP A 27 -6.73 15.81 -1.46
N PRO A 28 -6.60 17.04 -0.92
CA PRO A 28 -6.19 17.25 0.47
C PRO A 28 -7.14 16.61 1.50
N LYS A 29 -8.43 16.45 1.17
CA LYS A 29 -9.38 15.79 2.08
C LYS A 29 -9.08 14.31 2.23
N VAL A 30 -8.65 13.67 1.15
CA VAL A 30 -8.29 12.23 1.18
C VAL A 30 -7.00 12.02 1.97
N THR A 31 -5.99 12.86 1.77
CA THR A 31 -4.73 12.76 2.52
C THR A 31 -4.93 13.06 4.00
N ASP A 32 -5.79 14.00 4.36
CA ASP A 32 -6.17 14.31 5.75
C ASP A 32 -6.93 13.14 6.40
N HIS A 33 -7.90 12.54 5.69
CA HIS A 33 -8.62 11.35 6.17
C HIS A 33 -7.67 10.18 6.43
N LEU A 34 -6.73 9.94 5.50
CA LEU A 34 -5.70 8.91 5.67
C LEU A 34 -4.81 9.19 6.90
N ALA A 35 -4.41 10.45 7.10
CA ALA A 35 -3.60 10.85 8.25
C ALA A 35 -4.31 10.53 9.58
N LYS A 36 -5.61 10.82 9.67
CA LYS A 36 -6.42 10.50 10.86
C LYS A 36 -6.50 9.00 11.12
N GLN A 37 -6.76 8.18 10.10
CA GLN A 37 -6.76 6.72 10.25
C GLN A 37 -5.40 6.18 10.71
N VAL A 38 -4.30 6.67 10.12
CA VAL A 38 -2.95 6.24 10.51
C VAL A 38 -2.63 6.69 11.94
N LYS A 39 -3.07 7.89 12.36
CA LYS A 39 -2.93 8.36 13.74
C LYS A 39 -3.55 7.40 14.75
N GLU A 40 -4.73 6.88 14.45
CA GLU A 40 -5.40 5.90 15.31
C GLU A 40 -4.65 4.56 15.38
N LEU A 41 -4.06 4.10 14.28
CA LEU A 41 -3.23 2.90 14.29
C LEU A 41 -1.99 3.07 15.19
N LEU A 42 -1.32 4.23 15.12
CA LEU A 42 -0.19 4.54 15.99
C LEU A 42 -0.63 4.62 17.46
N ALA A 43 -1.79 5.21 17.76
CA ALA A 43 -2.32 5.32 19.12
C ALA A 43 -2.61 3.96 19.76
N VAL A 44 -2.98 2.96 18.97
CA VAL A 44 -3.15 1.56 19.42
C VAL A 44 -1.78 0.87 19.63
N GLY A 45 -0.72 1.34 18.96
CA GLY A 45 0.65 0.84 19.10
C GLY A 45 1.19 0.09 17.87
N HIS A 46 0.50 0.19 16.73
CA HIS A 46 1.01 -0.34 15.47
C HIS A 46 2.21 0.46 14.96
N GLU A 47 3.16 -0.21 14.32
CA GLU A 47 4.22 0.39 13.52
C GLU A 47 3.78 0.39 12.05
N VAL A 48 3.67 1.55 11.42
CA VAL A 48 3.03 1.69 10.10
C VAL A 48 4.02 2.12 9.03
N GLY A 49 4.22 1.27 8.01
CA GLY A 49 4.85 1.62 6.75
C GLY A 49 3.78 1.92 5.69
N VAL A 50 4.03 2.86 4.81
CA VAL A 50 3.11 3.24 3.72
C VAL A 50 3.84 3.18 2.38
N VAL A 51 3.25 2.52 1.39
CA VAL A 51 3.66 2.57 -0.01
C VAL A 51 2.51 3.16 -0.83
N VAL A 52 2.78 4.16 -1.64
CA VAL A 52 1.77 4.80 -2.48
C VAL A 52 2.14 4.73 -3.95
N GLY A 53 1.16 4.45 -4.81
CA GLY A 53 1.31 4.48 -6.27
C GLY A 53 1.34 5.91 -6.83
N GLY A 54 1.68 6.05 -8.12
CA GLY A 54 1.76 7.34 -8.82
C GLY A 54 0.68 7.56 -9.89
N GLY A 55 -0.30 6.65 -10.01
CA GLY A 55 -1.24 6.61 -11.13
C GLY A 55 -2.22 7.78 -11.23
N ASN A 56 -2.36 8.58 -10.17
CA ASN A 56 -3.12 9.84 -10.14
C ASN A 56 -2.37 11.00 -10.83
N ILE A 57 -1.06 10.89 -10.98
CA ILE A 57 -0.19 11.93 -11.58
C ILE A 57 0.34 11.44 -12.92
N PHE A 58 0.89 10.22 -12.97
CA PHE A 58 1.44 9.65 -14.19
C PHE A 58 1.28 8.13 -14.24
N ARG A 59 0.80 7.61 -15.36
CA ARG A 59 0.65 6.17 -15.62
C ARG A 59 1.71 5.70 -16.60
N GLY A 60 2.77 5.04 -16.12
CA GLY A 60 3.89 4.58 -16.92
C GLY A 60 3.47 3.68 -18.09
N MET A 61 2.55 2.74 -17.89
CA MET A 61 2.05 1.87 -18.97
C MET A 61 1.30 2.66 -20.06
N ALA A 62 0.52 3.67 -19.70
CA ALA A 62 -0.15 4.52 -20.68
C ALA A 62 0.86 5.40 -21.45
N GLY A 63 1.90 5.90 -20.77
CA GLY A 63 2.99 6.62 -21.42
C GLY A 63 3.77 5.74 -22.41
N ALA A 64 4.08 4.52 -22.03
CA ALA A 64 4.76 3.55 -22.92
C ALA A 64 3.89 3.17 -24.13
N ALA A 65 2.57 2.99 -23.94
CA ALA A 65 1.63 2.76 -25.05
C ALA A 65 1.56 3.95 -26.02
N GLY A 66 1.83 5.16 -25.52
CA GLY A 66 1.96 6.38 -26.36
C GLY A 66 3.30 6.54 -27.09
N GLY A 67 4.18 5.53 -27.06
CA GLY A 67 5.47 5.53 -27.76
C GLY A 67 6.68 5.98 -26.91
N MET A 68 6.49 6.25 -25.62
CA MET A 68 7.59 6.51 -24.70
C MET A 68 8.35 5.22 -24.38
N GLU A 69 9.66 5.30 -24.21
CA GLU A 69 10.44 4.15 -23.73
C GLU A 69 9.93 3.70 -22.35
N ARG A 70 9.72 2.41 -22.18
CA ARG A 70 9.12 1.82 -20.95
C ARG A 70 9.89 2.21 -19.68
N ALA A 71 11.22 2.16 -19.71
CA ALA A 71 12.02 2.51 -18.55
C ALA A 71 11.85 3.99 -18.15
N GLN A 72 11.79 4.89 -19.15
CA GLN A 72 11.56 6.32 -18.92
C GLN A 72 10.16 6.56 -18.33
N ALA A 73 9.14 5.91 -18.87
CA ALA A 73 7.77 5.98 -18.35
C ALA A 73 7.69 5.48 -16.90
N ASP A 74 8.39 4.39 -16.57
CA ASP A 74 8.43 3.86 -15.21
C ASP A 74 9.15 4.81 -14.24
N TYR A 75 10.26 5.46 -14.65
CA TYR A 75 10.92 6.50 -13.84
C TYR A 75 9.99 7.70 -13.57
N MET A 76 9.23 8.15 -14.55
CA MET A 76 8.24 9.22 -14.35
C MET A 76 7.16 8.76 -13.35
N GLY A 77 6.69 7.51 -13.43
CA GLY A 77 5.79 6.92 -12.44
C GLY A 77 6.40 6.87 -11.03
N MET A 78 7.69 6.55 -10.90
CA MET A 78 8.40 6.58 -9.62
C MET A 78 8.47 8.01 -9.06
N LEU A 79 8.78 9.02 -9.86
CA LEU A 79 8.77 10.42 -9.44
C LEU A 79 7.36 10.87 -9.02
N ALA A 80 6.32 10.42 -9.70
CA ALA A 80 4.93 10.66 -9.29
C ALA A 80 4.63 10.10 -7.89
N THR A 81 5.19 8.92 -7.53
CA THR A 81 5.05 8.40 -6.16
C THR A 81 5.76 9.26 -5.12
N VAL A 82 6.86 9.92 -5.48
CA VAL A 82 7.55 10.86 -4.58
C VAL A 82 6.68 12.07 -4.30
N MET A 83 6.03 12.64 -5.32
CA MET A 83 5.08 13.75 -5.12
C MET A 83 3.95 13.35 -4.17
N ASN A 84 3.37 12.16 -4.34
CA ASN A 84 2.34 11.64 -3.44
C ASN A 84 2.87 11.43 -2.02
N ALA A 85 4.09 10.92 -1.87
CA ALA A 85 4.70 10.70 -0.56
C ALA A 85 4.93 12.01 0.21
N LEU A 86 5.33 13.08 -0.48
CA LEU A 86 5.49 14.41 0.12
C LEU A 86 4.15 15.01 0.53
N ALA A 87 3.11 14.85 -0.28
CA ALA A 87 1.76 15.30 0.08
C ALA A 87 1.20 14.53 1.29
N LEU A 88 1.49 13.22 1.39
CA LEU A 88 1.13 12.43 2.56
C LEU A 88 1.93 12.86 3.79
N GLN A 89 3.22 13.17 3.65
CA GLN A 89 4.04 13.69 4.74
C GLN A 89 3.44 14.98 5.30
N ASP A 90 3.12 15.94 4.44
CA ASP A 90 2.51 17.21 4.83
C ASP A 90 1.20 16.98 5.60
N ALA A 91 0.30 16.15 5.07
CA ALA A 91 -0.96 15.83 5.73
C ALA A 91 -0.77 15.10 7.07
N PHE A 92 0.23 14.22 7.18
CA PHE A 92 0.54 13.51 8.41
C PHE A 92 1.08 14.47 9.47
N GLU A 93 2.02 15.35 9.12
CA GLU A 93 2.58 16.35 10.01
C GLU A 93 1.52 17.34 10.50
N HIS A 94 0.60 17.78 9.62
CA HIS A 94 -0.55 18.62 10.01
C HIS A 94 -1.52 17.94 11.00
N ASN A 95 -1.56 16.62 11.01
CA ASN A 95 -2.36 15.82 11.95
C ASN A 95 -1.54 15.30 13.15
N ASP A 96 -0.36 15.86 13.44
CA ASP A 96 0.55 15.41 14.49
C ASP A 96 0.97 13.94 14.38
N VAL A 97 1.05 13.40 13.17
CA VAL A 97 1.56 12.06 12.90
C VAL A 97 3.03 12.15 12.55
N PRO A 98 3.95 11.68 13.41
CA PRO A 98 5.37 11.71 13.09
C PRO A 98 5.67 10.78 11.92
N CYS A 99 6.31 11.29 10.86
CA CYS A 99 6.60 10.49 9.68
C CYS A 99 7.94 10.82 9.03
N ARG A 100 8.40 9.94 8.16
CA ARG A 100 9.60 10.10 7.33
C ARG A 100 9.35 9.54 5.93
N VAL A 101 9.69 10.33 4.90
CA VAL A 101 9.72 9.85 3.53
C VAL A 101 11.10 9.28 3.23
N MET A 102 11.13 8.05 2.71
CA MET A 102 12.35 7.39 2.29
C MET A 102 12.23 6.94 0.83
N SER A 103 13.16 7.41 -0.02
CA SER A 103 13.13 7.13 -1.47
C SER A 103 14.11 6.05 -1.88
N ALA A 104 13.67 5.17 -2.78
CA ALA A 104 14.52 4.18 -3.43
C ALA A 104 15.49 4.80 -4.47
N ILE A 105 15.16 5.99 -4.98
CA ILE A 105 16.04 6.81 -5.83
C ILE A 105 16.63 7.92 -4.96
N GLN A 106 17.93 8.15 -5.06
CA GLN A 106 18.60 9.18 -4.26
C GLN A 106 18.13 10.58 -4.67
N MET A 107 17.63 11.34 -3.72
CA MET A 107 17.21 12.74 -3.85
C MET A 107 17.30 13.44 -2.48
N ASN A 108 18.50 13.53 -1.96
CA ASN A 108 18.81 13.90 -0.59
C ASN A 108 18.27 15.27 -0.15
N GLU A 109 18.05 16.19 -1.10
CA GLU A 109 17.46 17.51 -0.84
C GLU A 109 15.95 17.46 -0.57
N ILE A 110 15.29 16.33 -0.89
CA ILE A 110 13.83 16.19 -0.83
C ILE A 110 13.42 15.21 0.27
N CYS A 111 14.09 14.05 0.35
CA CYS A 111 13.76 13.00 1.31
C CYS A 111 14.96 12.09 1.62
N GLU A 112 14.83 11.29 2.65
CA GLU A 112 15.89 10.36 3.06
C GLU A 112 16.10 9.25 2.00
N PRO A 113 17.37 8.84 1.74
CA PRO A 113 17.60 7.63 0.96
C PRO A 113 17.12 6.41 1.74
N TYR A 114 16.47 5.47 1.03
CA TYR A 114 16.01 4.24 1.65
C TYR A 114 17.19 3.37 2.09
N ILE A 115 17.26 3.13 3.38
CA ILE A 115 18.17 2.16 4.01
C ILE A 115 17.34 1.32 4.97
N ARG A 116 17.22 0.01 4.72
CA ARG A 116 16.39 -0.93 5.48
C ARG A 116 16.48 -0.75 7.00
N ARG A 117 17.70 -0.73 7.57
CA ARG A 117 17.89 -0.60 9.02
C ARG A 117 17.43 0.75 9.56
N ARG A 118 17.53 1.81 8.77
CA ARG A 118 17.05 3.14 9.14
C ARG A 118 15.53 3.19 9.14
N ALA A 119 14.87 2.58 8.15
CA ALA A 119 13.41 2.46 8.12
C ALA A 119 12.88 1.71 9.35
N ILE A 120 13.47 0.56 9.70
CA ILE A 120 13.10 -0.21 10.90
C ILE A 120 13.29 0.64 12.17
N ASN A 121 14.38 1.41 12.28
CA ASN A 121 14.62 2.27 13.44
C ASN A 121 13.59 3.42 13.53
N HIS A 122 13.15 3.98 12.40
CA HIS A 122 12.07 4.98 12.41
C HIS A 122 10.74 4.35 12.87
N LEU A 123 10.36 3.21 12.32
CA LEU A 123 9.15 2.48 12.71
C LEU A 123 9.14 2.15 14.21
N SER A 124 10.23 1.61 14.74
CA SER A 124 10.33 1.26 16.17
C SER A 124 10.29 2.45 17.12
N LYS A 125 10.52 3.67 16.62
CA LYS A 125 10.40 4.92 17.36
C LYS A 125 9.01 5.58 17.20
N GLY A 126 8.06 4.89 16.58
CA GLY A 126 6.70 5.37 16.36
C GLY A 126 6.56 6.35 15.20
N ASN A 127 7.57 6.49 14.32
CA ASN A 127 7.40 7.25 13.10
C ASN A 127 6.77 6.39 12.01
N VAL A 128 5.81 6.91 11.28
CA VAL A 128 5.37 6.33 10.00
C VAL A 128 6.50 6.45 8.98
N VAL A 129 6.75 5.40 8.20
CA VAL A 129 7.69 5.47 7.08
C VAL A 129 6.93 5.39 5.76
N ILE A 130 7.03 6.44 4.95
CA ILE A 130 6.45 6.51 3.63
C ILE A 130 7.53 6.14 2.61
N PHE A 131 7.36 5.03 1.91
CA PHE A 131 8.30 4.53 0.92
C PHE A 131 7.97 5.10 -0.45
N ALA A 132 8.85 5.92 -0.98
CA ALA A 132 8.73 6.59 -2.27
C ALA A 132 9.63 5.95 -3.34
N ALA A 133 9.38 6.28 -4.60
CA ALA A 133 10.09 5.80 -5.78
C ALA A 133 10.03 4.26 -5.98
N GLY A 134 9.00 3.61 -5.47
CA GLY A 134 8.75 2.19 -5.68
C GLY A 134 9.90 1.28 -5.27
N SER A 135 10.34 0.41 -6.18
CA SER A 135 11.54 -0.43 -6.01
C SER A 135 12.84 0.30 -6.36
N GLY A 136 12.76 1.46 -7.02
CA GLY A 136 13.91 2.15 -7.64
C GLY A 136 14.31 1.59 -9.01
N ASN A 137 13.64 0.54 -9.48
CA ASN A 137 13.94 -0.13 -10.75
C ASN A 137 12.72 -0.11 -11.67
N PRO A 138 12.91 0.15 -12.98
CA PRO A 138 11.88 -0.01 -13.99
C PRO A 138 11.32 -1.44 -14.05
N TYR A 139 10.18 -1.61 -14.70
CA TYR A 139 9.46 -2.88 -14.94
C TYR A 139 8.73 -3.47 -13.74
N PHE A 140 8.87 -2.90 -12.55
CA PHE A 140 8.15 -3.32 -11.35
C PHE A 140 6.98 -2.38 -11.02
N THR A 141 5.90 -2.95 -10.52
CA THR A 141 4.73 -2.18 -10.11
C THR A 141 4.83 -1.70 -8.66
N THR A 142 3.87 -0.89 -8.25
CA THR A 142 3.73 -0.50 -6.84
C THR A 142 3.37 -1.69 -5.95
N ASP A 143 2.65 -2.70 -6.47
CA ASP A 143 2.34 -3.92 -5.73
C ASP A 143 3.62 -4.70 -5.40
N THR A 144 4.50 -4.88 -6.40
CA THR A 144 5.83 -5.49 -6.19
C THR A 144 6.67 -4.69 -5.19
N ALA A 145 6.67 -3.36 -5.31
CA ALA A 145 7.39 -2.51 -4.36
C ALA A 145 6.85 -2.67 -2.93
N ALA A 146 5.53 -2.74 -2.75
CA ALA A 146 4.92 -2.94 -1.45
C ALA A 146 5.28 -4.30 -0.83
N ALA A 147 5.23 -5.38 -1.62
CA ALA A 147 5.64 -6.71 -1.19
C ALA A 147 7.11 -6.73 -0.75
N LEU A 148 8.01 -6.12 -1.54
CA LEU A 148 9.43 -6.00 -1.23
C LEU A 148 9.65 -5.24 0.09
N ARG A 149 9.04 -4.06 0.26
CA ARG A 149 9.19 -3.25 1.47
C ARG A 149 8.62 -3.97 2.69
N ALA A 150 7.46 -4.65 2.56
CA ALA A 150 6.87 -5.43 3.65
C ALA A 150 7.84 -6.50 4.16
N CYS A 151 8.44 -7.28 3.25
CA CYS A 151 9.43 -8.30 3.61
C CYS A 151 10.69 -7.67 4.24
N GLU A 152 11.23 -6.60 3.65
CA GLU A 152 12.44 -5.94 4.13
C GLU A 152 12.32 -5.35 5.53
N ILE A 153 11.19 -4.75 5.86
CA ILE A 153 10.97 -4.17 7.19
C ILE A 153 10.47 -5.18 8.21
N GLY A 154 10.17 -6.40 7.80
CA GLY A 154 9.57 -7.44 8.65
C GLY A 154 8.14 -7.06 9.06
N ALA A 155 7.33 -6.58 8.12
CA ALA A 155 5.90 -6.40 8.35
C ALA A 155 5.23 -7.77 8.56
N GLU A 156 4.26 -7.83 9.45
CA GLU A 156 3.52 -9.06 9.76
C GLU A 156 2.30 -9.25 8.85
N ILE A 157 1.89 -8.15 8.19
CA ILE A 157 0.79 -8.14 7.23
C ILE A 157 0.99 -7.00 6.21
N LEU A 158 0.65 -7.28 4.96
CA LEU A 158 0.53 -6.30 3.88
C LEU A 158 -0.94 -5.97 3.65
N ILE A 159 -1.35 -4.72 3.84
CA ILE A 159 -2.71 -4.26 3.64
C ILE A 159 -2.80 -3.58 2.28
N LYS A 160 -3.57 -4.16 1.37
CA LYS A 160 -3.88 -3.57 0.07
C LYS A 160 -5.19 -2.81 0.14
N ALA A 161 -5.10 -1.49 0.17
CA ALA A 161 -6.26 -0.61 0.10
C ALA A 161 -6.77 -0.49 -1.34
N THR A 162 -8.03 -0.79 -1.57
CA THR A 162 -8.70 -0.79 -2.86
C THR A 162 -10.04 -0.07 -2.80
N LYS A 163 -10.70 0.12 -3.97
CA LYS A 163 -12.07 0.65 -4.04
C LYS A 163 -13.14 -0.42 -3.76
N VAL A 164 -12.77 -1.70 -3.77
CA VAL A 164 -13.64 -2.83 -3.42
C VAL A 164 -13.30 -3.34 -2.04
N ASP A 165 -14.28 -3.89 -1.34
CA ASP A 165 -14.16 -4.29 0.06
C ASP A 165 -13.55 -5.68 0.27
N GLY A 166 -12.96 -6.29 -0.77
CA GLY A 166 -12.29 -7.58 -0.70
C GLY A 166 -12.13 -8.26 -2.04
N ILE A 167 -11.83 -9.57 -1.99
CA ILE A 167 -11.72 -10.44 -3.17
C ILE A 167 -13.01 -11.22 -3.33
N TYR A 168 -13.49 -11.30 -4.57
CA TYR A 168 -14.73 -11.96 -4.95
C TYR A 168 -14.47 -13.13 -5.90
N ASP A 169 -15.42 -14.07 -5.93
CA ASP A 169 -15.40 -15.20 -6.87
C ASP A 169 -15.55 -14.77 -8.34
N LYS A 170 -16.13 -13.59 -8.57
CA LYS A 170 -16.32 -12.92 -9.86
C LYS A 170 -16.42 -11.40 -9.66
N ASP A 171 -16.38 -10.64 -10.75
CA ASP A 171 -16.41 -9.18 -10.72
C ASP A 171 -17.72 -8.64 -10.08
N PRO A 172 -17.66 -8.03 -8.86
CA PRO A 172 -18.86 -7.55 -8.16
C PRO A 172 -19.53 -6.37 -8.85
N VAL A 173 -18.82 -5.65 -9.73
CA VAL A 173 -19.39 -4.54 -10.50
C VAL A 173 -20.29 -5.07 -11.63
N LYS A 174 -19.95 -6.23 -12.19
CA LYS A 174 -20.69 -6.86 -13.30
C LYS A 174 -21.70 -7.90 -12.84
N CYS A 175 -21.47 -8.51 -11.69
CA CYS A 175 -22.25 -9.65 -11.19
C CYS A 175 -22.80 -9.33 -9.80
N ALA A 176 -24.10 -9.04 -9.71
CA ALA A 176 -24.77 -8.72 -8.45
C ALA A 176 -24.78 -9.90 -7.43
N ASP A 177 -24.53 -11.13 -7.90
CA ASP A 177 -24.46 -12.35 -7.13
C ASP A 177 -23.00 -12.77 -6.81
N ALA A 178 -22.04 -11.84 -6.97
CA ALA A 178 -20.66 -12.08 -6.58
C ALA A 178 -20.53 -12.28 -5.07
N VAL A 179 -19.79 -13.31 -4.67
CA VAL A 179 -19.58 -13.66 -3.26
C VAL A 179 -18.17 -13.30 -2.85
N ARG A 180 -18.04 -12.48 -1.79
CA ARG A 180 -16.75 -12.11 -1.22
C ARG A 180 -16.20 -13.26 -0.38
N PHE A 181 -14.89 -13.47 -0.47
CA PHE A 181 -14.15 -14.35 0.42
C PHE A 181 -13.76 -13.59 1.70
N ASP A 182 -13.99 -14.18 2.87
CA ASP A 182 -13.41 -13.68 4.12
C ASP A 182 -11.93 -14.05 4.22
N LYS A 183 -11.59 -15.27 3.79
CA LYS A 183 -10.22 -15.78 3.71
C LYS A 183 -10.08 -16.64 2.46
N ILE A 184 -8.88 -16.62 1.86
CA ILE A 184 -8.55 -17.43 0.70
C ILE A 184 -7.05 -17.75 0.70
N THR A 185 -6.66 -18.93 0.29
CA THR A 185 -5.24 -19.30 0.20
C THR A 185 -4.59 -18.77 -1.08
N TYR A 186 -3.26 -18.61 -1.08
CA TYR A 186 -2.52 -18.29 -2.31
C TYR A 186 -2.76 -19.32 -3.42
N HIS A 187 -2.86 -20.60 -3.05
CA HIS A 187 -3.16 -21.66 -3.99
C HIS A 187 -4.53 -21.47 -4.67
N GLU A 188 -5.57 -21.20 -3.89
CA GLU A 188 -6.91 -20.93 -4.43
C GLU A 188 -6.95 -19.69 -5.32
N VAL A 189 -6.24 -18.61 -4.94
CA VAL A 189 -6.09 -17.40 -5.77
C VAL A 189 -5.53 -17.77 -7.15
N LEU A 190 -4.47 -18.58 -7.19
CA LEU A 190 -3.84 -19.03 -8.44
C LEU A 190 -4.76 -19.94 -9.25
N VAL A 191 -5.35 -20.97 -8.64
CA VAL A 191 -6.22 -21.94 -9.33
C VAL A 191 -7.46 -21.26 -9.90
N ARG A 192 -8.04 -20.29 -9.19
CA ARG A 192 -9.22 -19.55 -9.65
C ARG A 192 -8.88 -18.38 -10.58
N GLY A 193 -7.60 -18.08 -10.81
CA GLY A 193 -7.15 -16.96 -11.65
C GLY A 193 -7.55 -15.58 -11.11
N LEU A 194 -7.68 -15.45 -9.78
CA LEU A 194 -8.08 -14.19 -9.15
C LEU A 194 -6.90 -13.20 -9.13
N GLN A 195 -7.18 -11.94 -9.46
CA GLN A 195 -6.16 -10.89 -9.49
C GLN A 195 -6.16 -10.12 -8.17
N VAL A 196 -5.30 -10.53 -7.25
CA VAL A 196 -5.07 -9.82 -5.97
C VAL A 196 -4.01 -8.74 -6.12
N MET A 197 -2.85 -9.14 -6.63
CA MET A 197 -1.69 -8.28 -6.95
C MET A 197 -1.10 -8.76 -8.28
N ASP A 198 -0.07 -8.09 -8.78
CA ASP A 198 0.67 -8.65 -9.91
C ASP A 198 1.39 -9.97 -9.51
N SER A 199 1.75 -10.76 -10.51
CA SER A 199 2.32 -12.11 -10.29
C SER A 199 3.63 -12.07 -9.49
N THR A 200 4.47 -11.05 -9.72
CA THR A 200 5.75 -10.88 -9.00
C THR A 200 5.51 -10.58 -7.53
N ALA A 201 4.60 -9.65 -7.22
CA ALA A 201 4.22 -9.32 -5.85
C ALA A 201 3.60 -10.51 -5.12
N THR A 202 2.70 -11.24 -5.81
CA THR A 202 2.03 -12.44 -5.26
C THR A 202 3.04 -13.52 -4.93
N ALA A 203 3.97 -13.84 -5.85
CA ALA A 203 5.01 -14.84 -5.64
C ALA A 203 5.93 -14.44 -4.46
N LEU A 204 6.36 -13.16 -4.41
CA LEU A 204 7.22 -12.67 -3.33
C LEU A 204 6.54 -12.78 -1.95
N CYS A 205 5.25 -12.44 -1.87
CA CYS A 205 4.49 -12.58 -0.63
C CYS A 205 4.31 -14.06 -0.25
N GLN A 206 3.99 -14.93 -1.19
CA GLN A 206 3.82 -16.36 -0.95
C GLN A 206 5.12 -17.00 -0.45
N ASP A 207 6.25 -16.77 -1.12
CA ASP A 207 7.56 -17.32 -0.76
C ASP A 207 8.01 -16.91 0.64
N ASN A 208 7.61 -15.71 1.08
CA ASN A 208 7.93 -15.17 2.40
C ASN A 208 6.81 -15.35 3.44
N ARG A 209 5.76 -16.13 3.14
CA ARG A 209 4.59 -16.37 4.00
C ARG A 209 3.93 -15.08 4.50
N MET A 210 4.03 -14.00 3.71
CA MET A 210 3.41 -12.73 4.01
C MET A 210 1.91 -12.81 3.77
N SER A 211 1.10 -12.54 4.77
CA SER A 211 -0.35 -12.42 4.58
C SER A 211 -0.69 -11.09 3.90
N ILE A 212 -1.67 -11.12 2.98
CA ILE A 212 -2.21 -9.92 2.33
C ILE A 212 -3.66 -9.73 2.78
N LEU A 213 -3.98 -8.55 3.28
CA LEU A 213 -5.35 -8.15 3.58
C LEU A 213 -5.83 -7.15 2.54
N VAL A 214 -6.84 -7.54 1.77
CA VAL A 214 -7.47 -6.67 0.76
C VAL A 214 -8.75 -6.08 1.34
N LEU A 215 -8.85 -4.76 1.38
CA LEU A 215 -10.01 -4.07 1.94
C LEU A 215 -10.29 -2.73 1.24
N ASN A 216 -11.51 -2.21 1.42
CA ASN A 216 -11.83 -0.85 1.05
C ASN A 216 -11.38 0.11 2.16
N PHE A 217 -10.64 1.15 1.75
CA PHE A 217 -10.08 2.14 2.67
C PHE A 217 -11.04 3.32 2.94
N ASP A 218 -12.08 3.50 2.14
CA ASP A 218 -12.97 4.68 2.21
C ASP A 218 -13.91 4.66 3.45
N GLY A 219 -14.03 3.52 4.13
CA GLY A 219 -14.85 3.37 5.35
C GLY A 219 -14.15 3.92 6.60
N GLU A 220 -14.94 4.44 7.54
CA GLU A 220 -14.44 4.82 8.87
C GLU A 220 -13.83 3.60 9.58
N ASP A 221 -12.63 3.78 10.13
CA ASP A 221 -11.92 2.79 10.94
C ASP A 221 -11.69 1.41 10.28
N THR A 222 -11.84 1.30 8.96
CA THR A 222 -11.81 0.01 8.27
C THR A 222 -10.53 -0.76 8.54
N VAL A 223 -9.36 -0.09 8.47
CA VAL A 223 -8.07 -0.73 8.75
C VAL A 223 -7.95 -1.15 10.21
N LYS A 224 -8.35 -0.29 11.14
CA LYS A 224 -8.31 -0.56 12.57
C LYS A 224 -9.20 -1.75 12.94
N ARG A 225 -10.44 -1.79 12.42
CA ARG A 225 -11.38 -2.91 12.61
C ARG A 225 -10.83 -4.21 12.06
N ALA A 226 -10.23 -4.18 10.85
CA ALA A 226 -9.61 -5.35 10.26
C ALA A 226 -8.41 -5.86 11.10
N LEU A 227 -7.58 -4.96 11.62
CA LEU A 227 -6.43 -5.32 12.47
C LEU A 227 -6.85 -5.79 13.87
N SER A 228 -8.04 -5.41 14.35
CA SER A 228 -8.63 -5.96 15.59
C SER A 228 -9.24 -7.35 15.43
N GLY A 229 -9.29 -7.87 14.19
CA GLY A 229 -9.78 -9.22 13.88
C GLY A 229 -11.24 -9.29 13.43
N GLU A 230 -11.88 -8.15 13.18
CA GLU A 230 -13.21 -8.14 12.56
C GLU A 230 -13.12 -8.67 11.11
N PRO A 231 -14.18 -9.31 10.58
CA PRO A 231 -14.21 -9.86 9.23
C PRO A 231 -14.39 -8.76 8.17
N VAL A 232 -13.45 -7.81 8.15
CA VAL A 232 -13.39 -6.71 7.19
C VAL A 232 -12.37 -7.05 6.12
N GLY A 233 -12.79 -7.02 4.86
CA GLY A 233 -11.91 -7.35 3.74
C GLY A 233 -11.77 -8.85 3.50
N THR A 234 -10.74 -9.22 2.74
CA THR A 234 -10.36 -10.60 2.45
C THR A 234 -8.90 -10.84 2.85
N LEU A 235 -8.65 -11.84 3.67
CA LEU A 235 -7.30 -12.27 4.05
C LEU A 235 -6.78 -13.33 3.08
N VAL A 236 -5.70 -13.04 2.37
CA VAL A 236 -4.92 -14.02 1.59
C VAL A 236 -3.77 -14.53 2.44
N TYR A 237 -3.62 -15.84 2.53
CA TYR A 237 -2.62 -16.47 3.41
C TYR A 237 -2.03 -17.74 2.81
N GLN A 238 -0.88 -18.16 3.35
CA GLN A 238 -0.28 -19.45 3.04
C GLN A 238 -0.81 -20.49 4.02
N GLU A 239 -1.29 -21.61 3.50
CA GLU A 239 -1.60 -22.79 4.31
C GLU A 239 -0.30 -23.47 4.76
N ASP A 240 -0.26 -23.97 5.99
CA ASP A 240 0.91 -24.68 6.57
C ASP A 240 1.13 -26.04 5.96
#